data_591a8cbf7fbe760ad807ad15308cd75a
#
_entry.id   591a8cbf7fbe760ad807ad15308cd75a
#
_cell.length_a   1.000
_cell.length_b   1.000
_cell.length_c   1.000
_cell.angle_alpha   90.00
_cell.angle_beta   90.00
_cell.angle_gamma   90.00
#
_symmetry.space_group_name_H-M   'P 1'
#
loop_
_entity.id
_entity.type
_entity.pdbx_description
1 polymer ?
#
loop_
_entity_poly.entity_id
_entity_poly.type
_entity_poly.pdbx_seq_one_letter_code
_entity_poly.pdbx_strand_id
1 'polypeptide(L)'
;MRLSIRNVAAAAMMATALVPALDALAQESPTLKKIKESGTITLGHREASFGFSYISATATPIGYSLDICMKIVDAIKAELKQPKIDIKYQVVTSQNRIPLVTNGTVDIECGSTTNLVERQKDVAFSPDIFRYNVRMAVKA
;
A
#
# COMPACT_ATOMS: atom_id res chain seq x y z
N MET A 1 9.01 79.49 -13.44
CA MET A 1 8.62 78.66 -12.27
C MET A 1 9.04 77.22 -12.57
N ARG A 2 10.16 76.81 -11.96
CA ARG A 2 10.81 75.52 -12.27
C ARG A 2 10.24 74.45 -11.30
N LEU A 3 9.44 73.51 -11.78
CA LEU A 3 9.04 72.37 -11.02
C LEU A 3 10.16 71.31 -11.07
N SER A 4 10.71 71.10 -9.93
CA SER A 4 11.77 70.11 -9.68
C SER A 4 11.17 68.68 -9.72
N ILE A 5 11.56 67.94 -10.72
CA ILE A 5 11.29 66.52 -10.86
C ILE A 5 12.37 65.76 -10.05
N ARG A 6 12.20 65.75 -8.78
CA ARG A 6 13.06 64.93 -7.88
C ARG A 6 12.12 64.26 -6.89
N ASN A 7 12.22 62.97 -6.85
CA ASN A 7 11.63 62.02 -5.87
C ASN A 7 10.36 61.30 -6.35
N VAL A 8 10.46 60.61 -7.48
CA VAL A 8 9.74 59.34 -7.59
C VAL A 8 10.80 58.25 -7.43
N ALA A 9 11.34 58.17 -6.23
CA ALA A 9 12.15 57.03 -5.82
C ALA A 9 11.22 55.88 -5.53
N ALA A 10 11.15 54.96 -6.45
CA ALA A 10 11.21 53.52 -6.30
C ALA A 10 10.86 53.00 -4.88
N ALA A 11 9.61 52.77 -4.65
CA ALA A 11 9.15 51.73 -3.72
C ALA A 11 8.71 50.52 -4.55
N ALA A 12 9.69 49.89 -5.21
CA ALA A 12 9.53 48.50 -5.67
C ALA A 12 9.59 47.63 -4.40
N MET A 13 8.47 47.56 -3.69
CA MET A 13 8.27 46.49 -2.68
C MET A 13 8.32 45.18 -3.41
N MET A 14 9.44 44.45 -3.24
CA MET A 14 9.52 43.01 -3.45
C MET A 14 8.49 42.38 -2.52
N ALA A 15 7.29 42.16 -3.04
CA ALA A 15 6.36 41.20 -2.50
C ALA A 15 6.96 39.84 -2.81
N THR A 16 7.92 39.40 -1.98
CA THR A 16 8.25 37.99 -1.89
C THR A 16 6.97 37.30 -1.46
N ALA A 17 6.25 36.76 -2.48
CA ALA A 17 5.18 35.82 -2.26
C ALA A 17 5.79 34.65 -1.47
N LEU A 18 5.60 34.66 -0.17
CA LEU A 18 5.74 33.49 0.67
C LEU A 18 4.64 32.54 0.17
N VAL A 19 4.98 31.75 -0.83
CA VAL A 19 4.19 30.55 -1.15
C VAL A 19 4.37 29.67 0.07
N PRO A 20 3.33 29.49 0.92
CA PRO A 20 3.42 28.44 1.90
C PRO A 20 3.65 27.20 1.06
N ALA A 21 4.80 26.55 1.22
CA ALA A 21 4.95 25.17 0.84
C ALA A 21 3.80 24.48 1.59
N LEU A 22 2.70 24.23 0.88
CA LEU A 22 1.75 23.22 1.26
C LEU A 22 2.60 21.96 1.24
N ASP A 23 3.21 21.66 2.40
CA ASP A 23 3.51 20.29 2.74
C ASP A 23 2.18 19.58 2.44
N ALA A 24 2.12 18.94 1.29
CA ALA A 24 1.13 17.92 1.06
C ALA A 24 1.38 16.98 2.22
N LEU A 25 0.61 17.17 3.29
CA LEU A 25 0.49 16.21 4.37
C LEU A 25 0.11 14.95 3.65
N ALA A 26 1.11 14.14 3.32
CA ALA A 26 0.90 12.79 2.86
C ALA A 26 0.06 12.17 3.96
N GLN A 27 -1.25 12.10 3.70
CA GLN A 27 -2.22 11.65 4.68
C GLN A 27 -1.76 10.25 5.06
N GLU A 28 -1.21 10.13 6.26
CA GLU A 28 -0.65 8.86 6.74
C GLU A 28 -1.73 7.81 6.56
N SER A 29 -1.44 6.79 5.75
CA SER A 29 -2.41 5.73 5.47
C SER A 29 -2.95 5.17 6.79
N PRO A 30 -4.27 5.05 6.95
CA PRO A 30 -4.86 4.48 8.17
C PRO A 30 -4.25 3.12 8.53
N THR A 31 -3.91 2.32 7.52
CA THR A 31 -3.24 1.03 7.71
C THR A 31 -1.83 1.19 8.27
N LEU A 32 -1.02 2.11 7.74
CA LEU A 32 0.32 2.37 8.27
C LEU A 32 0.26 2.92 9.69
N LYS A 33 -0.68 3.80 9.99
CA LYS A 33 -0.93 4.30 11.35
C LYS A 33 -1.27 3.15 12.30
N LYS A 34 -2.21 2.28 11.93
CA LYS A 34 -2.56 1.08 12.70
C LYS A 34 -1.34 0.19 12.98
N ILE A 35 -0.52 -0.10 11.95
CA ILE A 35 0.68 -0.93 12.09
C ILE A 35 1.68 -0.27 13.02
N LYS A 36 1.88 1.03 12.90
CA LYS A 36 2.78 1.81 13.73
C LYS A 36 2.38 1.79 15.22
N GLU A 37 1.08 1.94 15.50
CA GLU A 37 0.52 1.96 16.85
C GLU A 37 0.49 0.57 17.49
N SER A 38 0.14 -0.45 16.72
CA SER A 38 0.01 -1.84 17.22
C SER A 38 1.32 -2.62 17.23
N GLY A 39 2.32 -2.19 16.45
CA GLY A 39 3.55 -2.96 16.22
C GLY A 39 3.31 -4.28 15.48
N THR A 40 2.17 -4.44 14.81
CA THR A 40 1.78 -5.71 14.18
C THR A 40 1.23 -5.46 12.78
N ILE A 41 1.60 -6.32 11.82
CA ILE A 41 1.01 -6.40 10.48
C ILE A 41 0.37 -7.76 10.27
N THR A 42 -0.85 -7.80 9.72
CA THR A 42 -1.57 -9.04 9.43
C THR A 42 -1.57 -9.30 7.92
N LEU A 43 -0.94 -10.40 7.52
CA LEU A 43 -0.89 -10.86 6.14
C LEU A 43 -1.95 -11.93 5.89
N GLY A 44 -2.85 -11.66 4.95
CA GLY A 44 -3.81 -12.64 4.46
C GLY A 44 -3.14 -13.63 3.51
N HIS A 45 -3.23 -14.93 3.77
CA HIS A 45 -2.64 -15.95 2.94
C HIS A 45 -3.64 -17.04 2.56
N ARG A 46 -3.33 -17.74 1.47
CA ARG A 46 -4.10 -18.91 1.00
C ARG A 46 -3.48 -20.18 1.55
N GLU A 47 -4.30 -21.23 1.67
CA GLU A 47 -3.80 -22.57 2.05
C GLU A 47 -3.40 -23.42 0.86
N ALA A 48 -4.01 -23.20 -0.31
CA ALA A 48 -3.92 -24.09 -1.47
C ALA A 48 -3.77 -23.37 -2.83
N SER A 49 -3.27 -22.13 -2.86
CA SER A 49 -2.88 -21.47 -4.12
C SER A 49 -1.43 -21.83 -4.44
N PHE A 50 -1.20 -23.05 -4.89
CA PHE A 50 0.14 -23.59 -5.13
C PHE A 50 1.01 -22.66 -5.99
N GLY A 51 2.25 -22.49 -5.59
CA GLY A 51 3.20 -21.57 -6.19
C GLY A 51 3.06 -20.12 -5.73
N PHE A 52 1.85 -19.63 -5.42
CA PHE A 52 1.60 -18.23 -5.02
C PHE A 52 1.49 -18.06 -3.51
N SER A 53 0.60 -18.82 -2.88
CA SER A 53 0.36 -18.75 -1.44
C SER A 53 -0.28 -20.06 -0.99
N TYR A 54 0.47 -20.86 -0.24
CA TYR A 54 0.05 -22.18 0.20
C TYR A 54 0.78 -22.57 1.47
N ILE A 55 0.34 -23.63 2.10
CA ILE A 55 0.95 -24.17 3.33
C ILE A 55 1.99 -25.21 2.95
N SER A 56 3.20 -25.06 3.48
CA SER A 56 4.28 -26.03 3.35
C SER A 56 4.05 -27.29 4.18
N ALA A 57 4.87 -28.31 3.98
CA ALA A 57 4.87 -29.52 4.81
C ALA A 57 5.14 -29.25 6.31
N THR A 58 5.76 -28.12 6.63
CA THR A 58 6.05 -27.66 8.00
C THR A 58 4.96 -26.73 8.56
N ALA A 59 3.76 -26.72 7.96
CA ALA A 59 2.63 -25.85 8.32
C ALA A 59 2.95 -24.34 8.25
N THR A 60 3.92 -23.93 7.46
CA THR A 60 4.30 -22.53 7.29
C THR A 60 3.72 -21.99 5.98
N PRO A 61 3.10 -20.79 5.98
CA PRO A 61 2.67 -20.13 4.75
C PRO A 61 3.89 -19.74 3.88
N ILE A 62 3.89 -20.17 2.63
CA ILE A 62 4.97 -19.91 1.67
C ILE A 62 4.40 -19.61 0.28
N GLY A 63 5.26 -19.10 -0.61
CA GLY A 63 4.96 -18.92 -2.03
C GLY A 63 5.32 -17.53 -2.54
N TYR A 64 5.33 -17.40 -3.86
CA TYR A 64 5.76 -16.21 -4.59
C TYR A 64 5.11 -14.90 -4.08
N SER A 65 3.79 -14.91 -3.85
CA SER A 65 3.08 -13.74 -3.35
C SER A 65 3.49 -13.38 -1.92
N LEU A 66 3.77 -14.37 -1.08
CA LEU A 66 4.25 -14.16 0.28
C LEU A 66 5.68 -13.60 0.29
N ASP A 67 6.55 -14.08 -0.61
CA ASP A 67 7.92 -13.55 -0.73
C ASP A 67 7.90 -12.06 -1.11
N ILE A 68 6.99 -11.65 -2.01
CA ILE A 68 6.79 -10.24 -2.33
C ILE A 68 6.26 -9.47 -1.12
N CYS A 69 5.25 -10.01 -0.42
CA CYS A 69 4.71 -9.37 0.77
C CYS A 69 5.78 -9.18 1.86
N MET A 70 6.69 -10.12 2.04
CA MET A 70 7.78 -9.96 3.00
C MET A 70 8.68 -8.77 2.65
N LYS A 71 8.96 -8.53 1.36
CA LYS A 71 9.70 -7.34 0.92
C LYS A 71 8.92 -6.05 1.19
N ILE A 72 7.59 -6.07 1.04
CA ILE A 72 6.73 -4.94 1.40
C ILE A 72 6.77 -4.70 2.91
N VAL A 73 6.72 -5.74 3.72
CA VAL A 73 6.87 -5.64 5.19
C VAL A 73 8.20 -5.00 5.56
N ASP A 74 9.30 -5.40 4.92
CA ASP A 74 10.61 -4.80 5.17
C ASP A 74 10.65 -3.31 4.79
N ALA A 75 10.01 -2.93 3.69
CA ALA A 75 9.86 -1.53 3.31
C ALA A 75 9.01 -0.74 4.32
N ILE A 76 7.91 -1.32 4.82
CA ILE A 76 7.07 -0.71 5.88
C ILE A 76 7.87 -0.52 7.17
N LYS A 77 8.67 -1.51 7.59
CA LYS A 77 9.56 -1.38 8.75
C LYS A 77 10.53 -0.20 8.61
N ALA A 78 11.10 -0.05 7.42
CA ALA A 78 12.02 1.05 7.13
C ALA A 78 11.31 2.40 7.14
N GLU A 79 10.15 2.51 6.49
CA GLU A 79 9.33 3.73 6.42
C GLU A 79 8.87 4.19 7.80
N LEU A 80 8.36 3.27 8.62
CA LEU A 80 7.89 3.54 9.97
C LEU A 80 9.04 3.68 10.98
N LYS A 81 10.28 3.41 10.57
CA LYS A 81 11.46 3.36 11.47
C LYS A 81 11.26 2.40 12.65
N GLN A 82 10.53 1.32 12.42
CA GLN A 82 10.21 0.28 13.40
C GLN A 82 10.74 -1.08 12.93
N PRO A 83 11.96 -1.46 13.30
CA PRO A 83 12.56 -2.73 12.86
C PRO A 83 11.84 -3.96 13.43
N LYS A 84 11.12 -3.80 14.54
CA LYS A 84 10.38 -4.87 15.21
C LYS A 84 8.88 -4.68 14.98
N ILE A 85 8.40 -5.17 13.83
CA ILE A 85 6.97 -5.33 13.55
C ILE A 85 6.68 -6.81 13.52
N ASP A 86 5.74 -7.26 14.35
CA ASP A 86 5.29 -8.66 14.38
C ASP A 86 4.40 -8.97 13.18
N ILE A 87 4.61 -10.12 12.57
CA ILE A 87 3.84 -10.57 11.41
C ILE A 87 2.84 -11.61 11.90
N LYS A 88 1.55 -11.34 11.68
CA LYS A 88 0.47 -12.30 11.87
C LYS A 88 -0.01 -12.82 10.54
N TYR A 89 -0.31 -14.10 10.48
CA TYR A 89 -0.88 -14.74 9.30
C TYR A 89 -2.36 -15.04 9.51
N GLN A 90 -3.19 -14.66 8.54
CA GLN A 90 -4.61 -14.90 8.52
C GLN A 90 -4.99 -15.69 7.27
N VAL A 91 -5.57 -16.88 7.47
CA VAL A 91 -6.09 -17.66 6.34
C VAL A 91 -7.24 -16.91 5.68
N VAL A 92 -7.18 -16.79 4.36
CA VAL A 92 -8.25 -16.20 3.56
C VAL A 92 -8.71 -17.13 2.44
N THR A 93 -9.99 -17.02 2.11
CA THR A 93 -10.64 -17.74 1.01
C THR A 93 -10.95 -16.81 -0.16
N SER A 94 -11.43 -17.35 -1.26
CA SER A 94 -11.90 -16.53 -2.39
C SER A 94 -13.10 -15.65 -2.03
N GLN A 95 -13.91 -16.06 -1.05
CA GLN A 95 -15.12 -15.37 -0.63
C GLN A 95 -14.85 -14.28 0.41
N ASN A 96 -13.92 -14.52 1.37
CA ASN A 96 -13.75 -13.62 2.51
C ASN A 96 -12.57 -12.65 2.40
N ARG A 97 -11.63 -12.83 1.47
CA ARG A 97 -10.39 -12.01 1.38
C ARG A 97 -10.67 -10.52 1.20
N ILE A 98 -11.61 -10.15 0.32
CA ILE A 98 -11.95 -8.73 0.13
C ILE A 98 -12.60 -8.16 1.39
N PRO A 99 -13.67 -8.75 1.97
CA PRO A 99 -14.22 -8.30 3.26
C PRO A 99 -13.20 -8.20 4.39
N LEU A 100 -12.24 -9.12 4.50
CA LEU A 100 -11.23 -9.09 5.55
C LEU A 100 -10.20 -7.95 5.37
N VAL A 101 -9.94 -7.53 4.15
CA VAL A 101 -9.11 -6.35 3.88
C VAL A 101 -9.91 -5.07 4.13
N THR A 102 -11.15 -4.98 3.65
CA THR A 102 -11.97 -3.77 3.82
C THR A 102 -12.31 -3.46 5.28
N ASN A 103 -12.50 -4.48 6.12
CA ASN A 103 -12.76 -4.30 7.55
C ASN A 103 -11.49 -4.16 8.41
N GLY A 104 -10.30 -4.23 7.79
CA GLY A 104 -9.01 -4.06 8.47
C GLY A 104 -8.56 -5.27 9.31
N THR A 105 -9.21 -6.43 9.22
CA THR A 105 -8.71 -7.67 9.83
C THR A 105 -7.41 -8.13 9.18
N VAL A 106 -7.29 -7.94 7.88
CA VAL A 106 -6.09 -8.19 7.07
C VAL A 106 -5.57 -6.86 6.55
N ASP A 107 -4.29 -6.60 6.70
CA ASP A 107 -3.65 -5.38 6.21
C ASP A 107 -3.22 -5.52 4.74
N ILE A 108 -2.72 -6.69 4.36
CA ILE A 108 -2.30 -7.00 2.98
C ILE A 108 -2.71 -8.45 2.66
N GLU A 109 -3.40 -8.65 1.54
CA GLU A 109 -3.67 -9.99 1.02
C GLU A 109 -2.53 -10.44 0.09
N CYS A 110 -1.91 -11.55 0.41
CA CYS A 110 -0.72 -12.12 -0.22
C CYS A 110 -1.05 -13.45 -0.91
N GLY A 111 -1.98 -13.41 -1.83
CA GLY A 111 -2.45 -14.61 -2.52
C GLY A 111 -2.44 -14.49 -4.05
N SER A 112 -3.47 -15.04 -4.66
CA SER A 112 -3.66 -15.07 -6.12
C SER A 112 -4.89 -14.27 -6.57
N THR A 113 -5.15 -13.13 -5.92
CA THR A 113 -6.32 -12.31 -6.25
C THR A 113 -6.12 -11.55 -7.55
N THR A 114 -7.00 -11.79 -8.50
CA THR A 114 -7.01 -11.06 -9.77
C THR A 114 -7.47 -9.63 -9.55
N ASN A 115 -6.72 -8.68 -10.10
CA ASN A 115 -7.09 -7.27 -10.13
C ASN A 115 -8.24 -7.07 -11.14
N LEU A 116 -9.47 -6.94 -10.64
CA LEU A 116 -10.67 -6.68 -11.43
C LEU A 116 -11.22 -5.30 -11.09
N VAL A 117 -11.77 -4.61 -12.10
CA VAL A 117 -12.33 -3.25 -11.95
C VAL A 117 -13.41 -3.21 -10.87
N GLU A 118 -14.25 -4.23 -10.76
CA GLU A 118 -15.26 -4.34 -9.70
C GLU A 118 -14.67 -4.41 -8.30
N ARG A 119 -13.51 -5.06 -8.13
CA ARG A 119 -12.83 -5.18 -6.83
C ARG A 119 -12.07 -3.91 -6.42
N GLN A 120 -11.64 -3.12 -7.40
CA GLN A 120 -10.98 -1.84 -7.16
C GLN A 120 -11.89 -0.81 -6.48
N LYS A 121 -13.20 -1.04 -6.45
CA LYS A 121 -14.16 -0.21 -5.71
C LYS A 121 -14.04 -0.38 -4.21
N ASP A 122 -13.59 -1.54 -3.77
CA ASP A 122 -13.57 -1.94 -2.36
C ASP A 122 -12.15 -1.95 -1.77
N VAL A 123 -11.14 -2.30 -2.60
CA VAL A 123 -9.74 -2.43 -2.16
C VAL A 123 -8.77 -1.90 -3.21
N ALA A 124 -7.61 -1.42 -2.75
CA ALA A 124 -6.50 -1.07 -3.62
C ALA A 124 -5.70 -2.31 -4.03
N PHE A 125 -5.14 -2.28 -5.23
CA PHE A 125 -4.25 -3.31 -5.75
C PHE A 125 -2.85 -2.76 -5.99
N SER A 126 -1.84 -3.59 -5.82
CA SER A 126 -0.50 -3.34 -6.33
C SER A 126 -0.49 -3.38 -7.87
N PRO A 127 0.57 -2.91 -8.53
CA PRO A 127 0.83 -3.29 -9.91
C PRO A 127 0.80 -4.81 -10.10
N ASP A 128 0.51 -5.27 -11.32
CA ASP A 128 0.46 -6.70 -11.64
C ASP A 128 1.79 -7.38 -11.31
N ILE A 129 1.74 -8.35 -10.42
CA ILE A 129 2.92 -9.14 -10.03
C ILE A 129 3.08 -10.41 -10.88
N PHE A 130 2.03 -10.82 -11.56
CA PHE A 130 2.01 -12.01 -12.42
C PHE A 130 0.91 -11.92 -13.47
N ARG A 131 1.18 -12.44 -14.69
CA ARG A 131 0.20 -12.52 -15.77
C ARG A 131 0.01 -13.98 -16.21
N TYR A 132 -1.22 -14.37 -16.46
CA TYR A 132 -1.57 -15.71 -16.93
C TYR A 132 -2.73 -15.66 -17.91
N ASN A 133 -2.85 -16.73 -18.71
CA ASN A 133 -4.00 -16.90 -19.59
C ASN A 133 -4.95 -17.94 -18.99
N VAL A 134 -6.24 -17.64 -19.03
CA VAL A 134 -7.27 -18.61 -18.66
C VAL A 134 -7.37 -19.66 -19.76
N ARG A 135 -7.39 -20.94 -19.36
CA ARG A 135 -7.59 -22.08 -20.24
C ARG A 135 -8.71 -22.96 -19.69
N MET A 136 -9.45 -23.59 -20.58
CA MET A 136 -10.45 -24.59 -20.19
C MET A 136 -9.89 -25.97 -20.44
N ALA A 137 -10.04 -26.87 -19.44
CA ALA A 137 -9.81 -28.26 -19.62
C ALA A 137 -11.13 -28.92 -20.11
N VAL A 138 -11.06 -29.68 -21.17
CA VAL A 138 -12.19 -30.42 -21.71
C VAL A 138 -11.81 -31.90 -21.80
N LYS A 139 -12.82 -32.77 -21.76
CA LYS A 139 -12.58 -34.22 -22.00
C LYS A 139 -12.13 -34.39 -23.45
N ALA A 140 -11.06 -35.16 -23.65
CA ALA A 140 -10.57 -35.59 -24.96
C ALA A 140 -11.54 -36.54 -25.64
#